data_719a68c88bfb3083c0150dde9bc55d15
#
_entry.id   719a68c88bfb3083c0150dde9bc55d15
#
_cell.length_a   1.000
_cell.length_b   1.000
_cell.length_c   1.000
_cell.angle_alpha   90.00
_cell.angle_beta   90.00
_cell.angle_gamma   90.00
#
_symmetry.space_group_name_H-M   'P 1'
#
loop_
_entity.id
_entity.type
_entity.pdbx_description
1 polymer ?
#
loop_
_entity_poly.entity_id
_entity_poly.type
_entity_poly.pdbx_seq_one_letter_code
_entity_poly.pdbx_strand_id
1 'polypeptide(L)'
;MPDYGLYGITDTAYGFLTRGCPRHCPFCIVGDKEGLISRKVADLSEFWNGQKNIVLCDPNLLACKDRMNLLKQLADSKATVEINQGFDARLLDDEVIDAMNEIKLNMVHFAWDNPKDKVVPQKLLQFAKKSKLKTDSNKTVYCLTNYWSTHEEDLYRVEWLKSNGYLPYIMIFNKEKAPLITRQLQRYVNNRFIFRSAKDFDDYLKNRGDRI
;
A
#
# COMPACT_ATOMS: atom_id res chain seq x y z
N MET A 1 26.41 -4.65 0.19
CA MET A 1 25.49 -5.74 -0.23
C MET A 1 25.11 -6.54 1.02
N PRO A 2 23.81 -6.71 1.34
CA PRO A 2 23.38 -7.58 2.44
C PRO A 2 23.77 -9.04 2.21
N ASP A 3 24.08 -9.75 3.29
CA ASP A 3 24.35 -11.18 3.24
C ASP A 3 23.03 -11.97 3.30
N TYR A 4 22.41 -12.14 2.14
CA TYR A 4 21.17 -12.91 2.02
C TYR A 4 21.38 -14.41 2.29
N GLY A 5 22.62 -14.92 2.08
CA GLY A 5 22.97 -16.32 2.34
C GLY A 5 22.82 -16.72 3.80
N LEU A 6 23.01 -15.78 4.73
CA LEU A 6 22.85 -16.00 6.17
C LEU A 6 21.42 -16.47 6.54
N TYR A 7 20.43 -16.03 5.78
CA TYR A 7 19.00 -16.36 5.99
C TYR A 7 18.47 -17.40 4.99
N GLY A 8 19.34 -17.98 4.16
CA GLY A 8 18.93 -18.90 3.10
C GLY A 8 18.11 -18.26 1.98
N ILE A 9 18.13 -16.93 1.86
CA ILE A 9 17.39 -16.18 0.84
C ILE A 9 18.34 -15.98 -0.36
N THR A 10 17.95 -16.52 -1.51
CA THR A 10 18.82 -16.46 -2.71
C THR A 10 18.15 -15.74 -3.88
N ASP A 11 16.82 -15.65 -3.88
CA ASP A 11 16.05 -15.17 -5.02
C ASP A 11 15.38 -13.81 -4.81
N THR A 12 15.46 -13.25 -3.60
CA THR A 12 14.78 -12.01 -3.24
C THR A 12 15.75 -11.04 -2.55
N ALA A 13 15.81 -9.82 -3.05
CA ALA A 13 16.52 -8.71 -2.42
C ALA A 13 15.54 -7.85 -1.59
N TYR A 14 15.99 -7.43 -0.41
CA TYR A 14 15.23 -6.54 0.49
C TYR A 14 16.01 -5.27 0.73
N GLY A 15 15.36 -4.12 0.65
CA GLY A 15 16.09 -2.88 0.90
C GLY A 15 15.21 -1.63 0.90
N PHE A 16 15.93 -0.51 1.01
CA PHE A 16 15.38 0.83 0.98
C PHE A 16 16.17 1.65 -0.05
N LEU A 17 15.47 2.25 -0.98
CA LEU A 17 16.02 3.28 -1.86
C LEU A 17 15.93 4.65 -1.19
N THR A 18 14.86 4.85 -0.39
CA THR A 18 14.58 6.11 0.30
C THR A 18 14.21 5.90 1.76
N ARG A 19 14.47 6.94 2.58
CA ARG A 19 14.07 7.02 3.99
C ARG A 19 13.45 8.38 4.28
N GLY A 20 12.52 8.41 5.25
CA GLY A 20 11.80 9.60 5.65
C GLY A 20 10.50 9.83 4.87
N CYS A 21 9.60 10.65 5.43
CA CYS A 21 8.31 10.95 4.83
C CYS A 21 7.84 12.37 5.19
N PRO A 22 7.47 13.23 4.21
CA PRO A 22 7.05 14.60 4.48
C PRO A 22 5.62 14.72 5.02
N ARG A 23 4.88 13.61 5.15
CA ARG A 23 3.47 13.66 5.56
C ARG A 23 3.25 13.91 7.04
N HIS A 24 4.18 13.50 7.90
CA HIS A 24 4.10 13.66 9.35
C HIS A 24 2.71 13.33 9.92
N CYS A 25 2.18 12.18 9.50
CA CYS A 25 0.89 11.71 9.98
C CYS A 25 0.95 11.44 11.49
N PRO A 26 0.01 11.96 12.33
CA PRO A 26 0.13 11.92 13.78
C PRO A 26 0.10 10.50 14.38
N PHE A 27 -0.31 9.50 13.62
CA PHE A 27 -0.28 8.09 14.01
C PHE A 27 0.98 7.35 13.54
N CYS A 28 1.84 7.98 12.74
CA CYS A 28 2.96 7.33 12.06
C CYS A 28 4.30 7.75 12.66
N ILE A 29 5.12 6.76 13.03
CA ILE A 29 6.43 6.97 13.66
C ILE A 29 7.51 7.42 12.67
N VAL A 30 7.28 7.30 11.36
CA VAL A 30 8.32 7.53 10.33
C VAL A 30 8.85 8.95 10.39
N GLY A 31 7.98 9.96 10.53
CA GLY A 31 8.40 11.36 10.61
C GLY A 31 9.37 11.62 11.76
N ASP A 32 9.11 11.02 12.93
CA ASP A 32 9.91 11.20 14.13
C ASP A 32 11.25 10.44 14.07
N LYS A 33 11.24 9.23 13.50
CA LYS A 33 12.43 8.38 13.45
C LYS A 33 13.33 8.61 12.25
N GLU A 34 12.76 8.95 11.10
CA GLU A 34 13.50 9.01 9.84
C GLU A 34 13.57 10.44 9.27
N GLY A 35 12.76 11.37 9.81
CA GLY A 35 12.68 12.75 9.38
C GLY A 35 11.59 13.05 8.36
N LEU A 36 11.37 14.35 8.15
CA LEU A 36 10.26 14.89 7.36
C LEU A 36 10.61 15.11 5.87
N ILE A 37 11.70 14.53 5.40
CA ILE A 37 12.12 14.62 4.01
C ILE A 37 12.37 13.20 3.50
N SER A 38 11.68 12.81 2.44
CA SER A 38 12.04 11.58 1.73
C SER A 38 13.35 11.82 0.96
N ARG A 39 14.42 11.18 1.39
CA ARG A 39 15.76 11.30 0.81
C ARG A 39 16.23 9.95 0.27
N LYS A 40 16.93 9.96 -0.84
CA LYS A 40 17.65 8.79 -1.35
C LYS A 40 18.71 8.36 -0.33
N VAL A 41 18.78 7.07 -0.05
CA VAL A 41 19.77 6.48 0.87
C VAL A 41 20.61 5.40 0.21
N ALA A 42 20.16 4.82 -0.90
CA ALA A 42 20.89 3.84 -1.68
C ALA A 42 20.51 3.88 -3.16
N ASP A 43 21.37 3.39 -4.01
CA ASP A 43 21.04 2.91 -5.34
C ASP A 43 20.68 1.42 -5.28
N LEU A 44 19.89 0.96 -6.25
CA LEU A 44 19.44 -0.44 -6.26
C LEU A 44 20.60 -1.44 -6.23
N SER A 45 21.69 -1.13 -6.88
CA SER A 45 22.91 -1.96 -6.93
C SER A 45 23.60 -2.17 -5.57
N GLU A 46 23.23 -1.40 -4.55
CA GLU A 46 23.81 -1.53 -3.22
C GLU A 46 23.23 -2.71 -2.43
N PHE A 47 22.02 -3.18 -2.78
CA PHE A 47 21.38 -4.31 -2.10
C PHE A 47 20.79 -5.36 -3.05
N TRP A 48 20.77 -5.12 -4.37
CA TRP A 48 20.32 -6.07 -5.39
C TRP A 48 21.48 -6.45 -6.31
N ASN A 49 21.66 -7.74 -6.57
CA ASN A 49 22.68 -8.31 -7.46
C ASN A 49 22.10 -9.44 -8.31
N GLY A 50 21.04 -9.14 -9.06
CA GLY A 50 20.44 -10.08 -9.99
C GLY A 50 19.40 -11.03 -9.39
N GLN A 51 18.95 -10.84 -8.15
CA GLN A 51 17.83 -11.59 -7.58
C GLN A 51 16.58 -11.42 -8.43
N LYS A 52 15.75 -12.47 -8.50
CA LYS A 52 14.51 -12.48 -9.31
C LYS A 52 13.45 -11.51 -8.78
N ASN A 53 13.47 -11.29 -7.47
CA ASN A 53 12.49 -10.47 -6.77
C ASN A 53 13.17 -9.35 -5.98
N ILE A 54 12.50 -8.22 -5.89
CA ILE A 54 12.90 -7.07 -5.08
C ILE A 54 11.71 -6.69 -4.19
N VAL A 55 11.94 -6.60 -2.89
CA VAL A 55 10.97 -6.11 -1.91
C VAL A 55 11.49 -4.81 -1.32
N LEU A 56 10.79 -3.71 -1.60
CA LEU A 56 11.10 -2.39 -1.05
C LEU A 56 10.29 -2.11 0.20
N CYS A 57 10.97 -1.57 1.20
CA CYS A 57 10.39 -1.16 2.47
C CYS A 57 10.35 0.37 2.64
N ASP A 58 10.41 1.10 1.55
CA ASP A 58 10.48 2.57 1.50
C ASP A 58 9.24 3.23 2.09
N PRO A 59 9.36 4.14 3.08
CA PRO A 59 8.21 4.79 3.70
C PRO A 59 7.40 5.66 2.74
N ASN A 60 8.07 6.36 1.81
CA ASN A 60 7.42 7.18 0.80
C ASN A 60 8.38 7.50 -0.36
N LEU A 61 8.60 6.52 -1.24
CA LEU A 61 9.51 6.65 -2.37
C LEU A 61 9.12 7.80 -3.31
N LEU A 62 7.82 7.93 -3.61
CA LEU A 62 7.35 8.96 -4.55
C LEU A 62 7.57 10.39 -4.08
N ALA A 63 7.77 10.62 -2.77
CA ALA A 63 8.09 11.95 -2.24
C ALA A 63 9.58 12.33 -2.39
N CYS A 64 10.44 11.39 -2.80
CA CYS A 64 11.85 11.66 -3.05
C CYS A 64 12.03 12.49 -4.33
N LYS A 65 12.93 13.48 -4.27
CA LYS A 65 13.26 14.30 -5.45
C LYS A 65 13.82 13.47 -6.61
N ASP A 66 14.55 12.39 -6.28
CA ASP A 66 15.18 11.49 -7.25
C ASP A 66 14.27 10.33 -7.70
N ARG A 67 12.96 10.40 -7.39
CA ARG A 67 11.99 9.32 -7.61
C ARG A 67 12.04 8.73 -9.02
N MET A 68 12.16 9.57 -10.06
CA MET A 68 12.12 9.09 -11.45
C MET A 68 13.34 8.24 -11.81
N ASN A 69 14.52 8.64 -11.33
CA ASN A 69 15.73 7.82 -11.48
C ASN A 69 15.61 6.49 -10.71
N LEU A 70 15.05 6.50 -9.50
CA LEU A 70 14.85 5.29 -8.69
C LEU A 70 13.83 4.34 -9.35
N LEU A 71 12.72 4.86 -9.88
CA LEU A 71 11.76 4.06 -10.66
C LEU A 71 12.42 3.47 -11.92
N LYS A 72 13.28 4.23 -12.59
CA LYS A 72 14.04 3.73 -13.74
C LYS A 72 14.98 2.59 -13.36
N GLN A 73 15.70 2.68 -12.25
CA GLN A 73 16.56 1.58 -11.78
C GLN A 73 15.75 0.29 -11.54
N LEU A 74 14.54 0.41 -10.96
CA LEU A 74 13.64 -0.72 -10.77
C LEU A 74 13.16 -1.30 -12.11
N ALA A 75 12.82 -0.46 -13.08
CA ALA A 75 12.42 -0.90 -14.41
C ALA A 75 13.57 -1.61 -15.17
N ASP A 76 14.78 -1.06 -15.08
CA ASP A 76 15.97 -1.61 -15.73
C ASP A 76 16.40 -2.96 -15.15
N SER A 77 16.11 -3.23 -13.86
CA SER A 77 16.42 -4.50 -13.20
C SER A 77 15.73 -5.70 -13.82
N LYS A 78 14.56 -5.50 -14.44
CA LYS A 78 13.65 -6.55 -14.92
C LYS A 78 13.22 -7.57 -13.85
N ALA A 79 13.57 -7.34 -12.59
CA ALA A 79 13.13 -8.15 -11.46
C ALA A 79 11.63 -7.90 -11.17
N THR A 80 10.99 -8.85 -10.51
CA THR A 80 9.63 -8.65 -9.99
C THR A 80 9.70 -7.81 -8.73
N VAL A 81 9.01 -6.67 -8.70
CA VAL A 81 9.09 -5.68 -7.62
C VAL A 81 7.81 -5.67 -6.80
N GLU A 82 7.96 -5.66 -5.48
CA GLU A 82 6.90 -5.43 -4.51
C GLU A 82 7.27 -4.26 -3.60
N ILE A 83 6.30 -3.38 -3.34
CA ILE A 83 6.48 -2.20 -2.51
C ILE A 83 5.54 -2.29 -1.33
N ASN A 84 6.09 -2.71 -0.17
CA ASN A 84 5.29 -3.13 0.98
C ASN A 84 4.67 -1.99 1.79
N GLN A 85 5.35 -0.83 1.88
CA GLN A 85 4.86 0.27 2.73
C GLN A 85 3.82 1.15 2.05
N GLY A 86 3.69 1.03 0.75
CA GLY A 86 2.71 1.74 -0.04
C GLY A 86 3.20 3.08 -0.59
N PHE A 87 2.67 3.42 -1.75
CA PHE A 87 2.86 4.70 -2.38
C PHE A 87 1.86 5.74 -1.87
N ASP A 88 2.32 6.96 -1.71
CA ASP A 88 1.42 8.10 -1.50
C ASP A 88 0.67 8.42 -2.80
N ALA A 89 -0.58 7.98 -2.89
CA ALA A 89 -1.40 8.14 -4.08
C ALA A 89 -1.53 9.59 -4.55
N ARG A 90 -1.42 10.58 -3.65
CA ARG A 90 -1.49 12.00 -3.97
C ARG A 90 -0.36 12.49 -4.88
N LEU A 91 0.73 11.73 -4.94
CA LEU A 91 1.91 12.02 -5.76
C LEU A 91 1.89 11.33 -7.13
N LEU A 92 0.82 10.59 -7.42
CA LEU A 92 0.61 10.00 -8.73
C LEU A 92 0.30 11.10 -9.76
N ASP A 93 1.05 11.13 -10.82
CA ASP A 93 0.78 11.85 -12.05
C ASP A 93 1.00 10.91 -13.24
N ASP A 94 0.77 11.38 -14.43
CA ASP A 94 0.88 10.56 -15.64
C ASP A 94 2.30 10.04 -15.84
N GLU A 95 3.32 10.86 -15.58
CA GLU A 95 4.72 10.49 -15.73
C GLU A 95 5.13 9.37 -14.75
N VAL A 96 4.72 9.50 -13.49
CA VAL A 96 4.95 8.47 -12.46
C VAL A 96 4.25 7.16 -12.81
N ILE A 97 2.98 7.22 -13.27
CA ILE A 97 2.24 6.01 -13.65
C ILE A 97 2.88 5.33 -14.86
N ASP A 98 3.33 6.10 -15.84
CA ASP A 98 4.01 5.56 -17.01
C ASP A 98 5.34 4.91 -16.62
N ALA A 99 6.13 5.53 -15.74
CA ALA A 99 7.35 4.92 -15.19
C ALA A 99 7.07 3.64 -14.39
N MET A 100 6.00 3.62 -13.58
CA MET A 100 5.57 2.42 -12.86
C MET A 100 5.14 1.29 -13.80
N ASN A 101 4.57 1.61 -14.96
CA ASN A 101 4.17 0.64 -15.97
C ASN A 101 5.36 -0.06 -16.65
N GLU A 102 6.56 0.50 -16.57
CA GLU A 102 7.80 -0.14 -17.07
C GLU A 102 8.41 -1.11 -16.05
N ILE A 103 8.00 -1.02 -14.78
CA ILE A 103 8.43 -1.93 -13.73
C ILE A 103 7.57 -3.20 -13.75
N LYS A 104 8.18 -4.35 -13.58
CA LYS A 104 7.45 -5.61 -13.39
C LYS A 104 6.90 -5.67 -11.96
N LEU A 105 5.87 -4.88 -11.69
CA LEU A 105 5.21 -4.84 -10.38
C LEU A 105 4.40 -6.13 -10.15
N ASN A 106 4.66 -6.80 -9.03
CA ASN A 106 3.83 -7.91 -8.54
C ASN A 106 2.60 -7.36 -7.82
N MET A 107 2.85 -6.41 -6.92
CA MET A 107 1.81 -5.79 -6.11
C MET A 107 2.19 -4.34 -5.82
N VAL A 108 1.19 -3.48 -5.80
CA VAL A 108 1.31 -2.10 -5.35
C VAL A 108 0.35 -1.84 -4.21
N HIS A 109 0.86 -1.13 -3.22
CA HIS A 109 0.07 -0.68 -2.08
C HIS A 109 -0.06 0.84 -2.12
N PHE A 110 -1.24 1.34 -1.78
CA PHE A 110 -1.53 2.75 -1.54
C PHE A 110 -2.12 2.91 -0.15
N ALA A 111 -2.31 4.15 0.30
CA ALA A 111 -3.00 4.44 1.55
C ALA A 111 -4.10 5.49 1.34
N TRP A 112 -5.27 5.22 1.95
CA TRP A 112 -6.37 6.18 2.07
C TRP A 112 -6.83 6.23 3.52
N ASP A 113 -6.05 6.88 4.36
CA ASP A 113 -6.26 6.89 5.82
C ASP A 113 -7.31 7.91 6.24
N ASN A 114 -7.32 9.10 5.63
CA ASN A 114 -8.31 10.13 5.94
C ASN A 114 -9.49 10.07 4.97
N PRO A 115 -10.72 9.75 5.42
CA PRO A 115 -11.90 9.70 4.55
C PRO A 115 -12.25 11.06 3.92
N LYS A 116 -11.80 12.17 4.54
CA LYS A 116 -12.01 13.52 4.01
C LYS A 116 -11.04 13.92 2.91
N ASP A 117 -10.00 13.11 2.67
CA ASP A 117 -9.06 13.35 1.57
C ASP A 117 -9.73 13.03 0.24
N LYS A 118 -10.01 14.09 -0.54
CA LYS A 118 -10.66 13.97 -1.86
C LYS A 118 -9.65 13.74 -3.00
N VAL A 119 -8.38 13.94 -2.76
CA VAL A 119 -7.33 13.78 -3.77
C VAL A 119 -7.02 12.30 -4.01
N VAL A 120 -6.92 11.53 -2.92
CA VAL A 120 -6.60 10.09 -3.00
C VAL A 120 -7.55 9.34 -3.94
N PRO A 121 -8.89 9.38 -3.79
CA PRO A 121 -9.77 8.64 -4.69
C PRO A 121 -9.64 9.07 -6.15
N GLN A 122 -9.44 10.36 -6.44
CA GLN A 122 -9.24 10.85 -7.81
C GLN A 122 -7.95 10.26 -8.43
N LYS A 123 -6.87 10.24 -7.65
CA LYS A 123 -5.58 9.69 -8.08
C LYS A 123 -5.62 8.16 -8.26
N LEU A 124 -6.35 7.46 -7.40
CA LEU A 124 -6.60 6.03 -7.57
C LEU A 124 -7.39 5.75 -8.85
N LEU A 125 -8.41 6.55 -9.19
CA LEU A 125 -9.11 6.42 -10.47
C LEU A 125 -8.19 6.66 -11.67
N GLN A 126 -7.32 7.67 -11.61
CA GLN A 126 -6.31 7.93 -12.64
C GLN A 126 -5.39 6.70 -12.82
N PHE A 127 -4.89 6.16 -11.71
CA PHE A 127 -4.03 4.97 -11.71
C PHE A 127 -4.76 3.74 -12.28
N ALA A 128 -5.99 3.47 -11.85
CA ALA A 128 -6.78 2.33 -12.35
C ALA A 128 -6.97 2.37 -13.88
N LYS A 129 -7.16 3.56 -14.45
CA LYS A 129 -7.33 3.75 -15.90
C LYS A 129 -6.04 3.50 -16.68
N LYS A 130 -4.91 4.01 -16.18
CA LYS A 130 -3.62 4.04 -16.91
C LYS A 130 -2.69 2.87 -16.60
N SER A 131 -2.81 2.27 -15.40
CA SER A 131 -1.94 1.19 -14.97
C SER A 131 -2.12 -0.08 -15.79
N LYS A 132 -1.02 -0.77 -16.05
CA LYS A 132 -0.99 -2.14 -16.61
C LYS A 132 -1.47 -3.21 -15.62
N LEU A 133 -1.55 -2.90 -14.31
CA LEU A 133 -2.09 -3.80 -13.28
C LEU A 133 -3.62 -3.86 -13.38
N LYS A 134 -4.17 -4.96 -13.87
CA LYS A 134 -5.60 -5.08 -14.15
C LYS A 134 -6.41 -5.75 -13.05
N THR A 135 -5.78 -6.60 -12.24
CA THR A 135 -6.47 -7.32 -11.17
C THR A 135 -6.50 -6.52 -9.86
N ASP A 136 -7.58 -6.65 -9.10
CA ASP A 136 -7.72 -6.06 -7.76
C ASP A 136 -6.64 -6.57 -6.79
N SER A 137 -6.33 -7.88 -6.89
CA SER A 137 -5.34 -8.54 -6.02
C SER A 137 -3.92 -7.97 -6.10
N ASN A 138 -3.61 -7.24 -7.18
CA ASN A 138 -2.32 -6.57 -7.35
C ASN A 138 -2.33 -5.10 -6.93
N LYS A 139 -3.48 -4.56 -6.52
CA LYS A 139 -3.69 -3.16 -6.14
C LYS A 139 -4.36 -3.07 -4.78
N THR A 140 -3.58 -3.04 -3.73
CA THR A 140 -4.10 -2.94 -2.35
C THR A 140 -4.10 -1.50 -1.87
N VAL A 141 -5.13 -1.13 -1.10
CA VAL A 141 -5.20 0.19 -0.45
C VAL A 141 -5.39 0.01 1.06
N TYR A 142 -4.42 0.47 1.82
CA TYR A 142 -4.51 0.53 3.27
C TYR A 142 -5.51 1.59 3.71
N CYS A 143 -6.40 1.24 4.63
CA CYS A 143 -7.39 2.15 5.21
C CYS A 143 -7.24 2.13 6.72
N LEU A 144 -6.76 3.24 7.30
CA LEU A 144 -6.73 3.41 8.74
C LEU A 144 -8.16 3.64 9.26
N THR A 145 -8.54 2.88 10.28
CA THR A 145 -9.84 2.98 10.96
C THR A 145 -9.64 3.26 12.43
N ASN A 146 -10.70 3.68 13.13
CA ASN A 146 -10.66 4.00 14.56
C ASN A 146 -9.72 5.16 14.93
N TYR A 147 -9.49 6.10 13.99
CA TYR A 147 -8.66 7.29 14.22
C TYR A 147 -9.39 8.57 13.78
N TRP A 148 -9.62 8.76 12.49
CA TRP A 148 -10.27 9.94 11.92
C TRP A 148 -11.66 9.67 11.37
N SER A 149 -12.05 8.40 11.28
CA SER A 149 -13.24 7.96 10.55
C SER A 149 -14.32 7.45 11.47
N THR A 150 -15.57 7.60 11.04
CA THR A 150 -16.71 6.85 11.56
C THR A 150 -16.78 5.48 10.87
N HIS A 151 -17.63 4.59 11.39
CA HIS A 151 -17.85 3.28 10.78
C HIS A 151 -18.43 3.40 9.36
N GLU A 152 -19.34 4.33 9.15
CA GLU A 152 -19.96 4.61 7.84
C GLU A 152 -18.93 5.10 6.83
N GLU A 153 -18.00 5.96 7.25
CA GLU A 153 -16.89 6.42 6.40
C GLU A 153 -15.91 5.28 6.08
N ASP A 154 -15.72 4.34 7.00
CA ASP A 154 -14.90 3.13 6.76
C ASP A 154 -15.56 2.21 5.73
N LEU A 155 -16.86 1.94 5.87
CA LEU A 155 -17.65 1.16 4.90
C LEU A 155 -17.66 1.83 3.52
N TYR A 156 -17.87 3.14 3.47
CA TYR A 156 -17.81 3.88 2.22
C TYR A 156 -16.49 3.69 1.49
N ARG A 157 -15.34 3.80 2.18
CA ARG A 157 -14.02 3.59 1.56
C ARG A 157 -13.86 2.16 1.04
N VAL A 158 -14.30 1.18 1.82
CA VAL A 158 -14.24 -0.24 1.45
C VAL A 158 -15.03 -0.50 0.17
N GLU A 159 -16.30 -0.07 0.13
CA GLU A 159 -17.16 -0.29 -1.02
C GLU A 159 -16.70 0.49 -2.26
N TRP A 160 -16.22 1.72 -2.05
CA TRP A 160 -15.67 2.51 -3.13
C TRP A 160 -14.43 1.84 -3.75
N LEU A 161 -13.53 1.33 -2.93
CA LEU A 161 -12.31 0.64 -3.39
C LEU A 161 -12.67 -0.65 -4.14
N LYS A 162 -13.57 -1.46 -3.59
CA LYS A 162 -14.07 -2.68 -4.23
C LYS A 162 -14.66 -2.39 -5.61
N SER A 163 -15.52 -1.37 -5.71
CA SER A 163 -16.19 -0.98 -6.95
C SER A 163 -15.23 -0.43 -8.01
N ASN A 164 -14.06 0.08 -7.61
CA ASN A 164 -13.06 0.65 -8.50
C ASN A 164 -11.86 -0.28 -8.76
N GLY A 165 -11.99 -1.58 -8.44
CA GLY A 165 -11.01 -2.60 -8.75
C GLY A 165 -9.75 -2.54 -7.89
N TYR A 166 -9.90 -2.16 -6.62
CA TYR A 166 -8.88 -2.20 -5.59
C TYR A 166 -9.24 -3.21 -4.50
N LEU A 167 -8.24 -3.80 -3.88
CA LEU A 167 -8.41 -4.61 -2.69
C LEU A 167 -8.17 -3.73 -1.44
N PRO A 168 -9.20 -3.40 -0.66
CA PRO A 168 -9.01 -2.68 0.59
C PRO A 168 -8.30 -3.56 1.62
N TYR A 169 -7.54 -2.93 2.52
CA TYR A 169 -6.93 -3.57 3.67
C TYR A 169 -7.09 -2.69 4.91
N ILE A 170 -7.82 -3.18 5.91
CA ILE A 170 -8.14 -2.41 7.11
C ILE A 170 -7.03 -2.51 8.15
N MET A 171 -6.53 -1.35 8.54
CA MET A 171 -5.59 -1.17 9.65
C MET A 171 -6.32 -0.46 10.79
N ILE A 172 -6.38 -1.07 11.97
CA ILE A 172 -7.10 -0.50 13.12
C ILE A 172 -6.10 0.21 14.04
N PHE A 173 -6.28 1.53 14.22
CA PHE A 173 -5.54 2.26 15.24
C PHE A 173 -5.99 1.81 16.63
N ASN A 174 -5.05 1.52 17.53
CA ASN A 174 -5.31 1.07 18.89
C ASN A 174 -6.37 -0.05 18.95
N LYS A 175 -6.08 -1.15 18.27
CA LYS A 175 -7.01 -2.27 18.03
C LYS A 175 -7.66 -2.84 19.29
N GLU A 176 -6.95 -2.81 20.42
CA GLU A 176 -7.46 -3.34 21.71
C GLU A 176 -8.68 -2.55 22.20
N LYS A 177 -8.69 -1.23 21.93
CA LYS A 177 -9.79 -0.32 22.30
C LYS A 177 -10.82 -0.10 21.20
N ALA A 178 -10.63 -0.72 20.04
CA ALA A 178 -11.52 -0.53 18.92
C ALA A 178 -12.89 -1.19 19.16
N PRO A 179 -13.98 -0.59 18.68
CA PRO A 179 -15.32 -1.17 18.71
C PRO A 179 -15.36 -2.56 18.06
N LEU A 180 -16.26 -3.42 18.53
CA LEU A 180 -16.43 -4.75 17.97
C LEU A 180 -16.71 -4.69 16.44
N ILE A 181 -17.57 -3.77 16.03
CA ILE A 181 -17.94 -3.61 14.62
C ILE A 181 -16.72 -3.29 13.73
N THR A 182 -15.75 -2.49 14.21
CA THR A 182 -14.51 -2.19 13.48
C THR A 182 -13.62 -3.42 13.34
N ARG A 183 -13.54 -4.25 14.39
CA ARG A 183 -12.80 -5.53 14.35
C ARG A 183 -13.47 -6.54 13.43
N GLN A 184 -14.80 -6.55 13.38
CA GLN A 184 -15.57 -7.37 12.44
C GLN A 184 -15.34 -6.91 10.99
N LEU A 185 -15.34 -5.60 10.74
CA LEU A 185 -15.01 -5.04 9.43
C LEU A 185 -13.60 -5.43 8.98
N GLN A 186 -12.60 -5.35 9.86
CA GLN A 186 -11.25 -5.81 9.55
C GLN A 186 -11.24 -7.30 9.15
N ARG A 187 -11.93 -8.15 9.90
CA ARG A 187 -11.98 -9.59 9.59
C ARG A 187 -12.66 -9.86 8.24
N TYR A 188 -13.75 -9.17 7.97
CA TYR A 188 -14.46 -9.25 6.69
C TYR A 188 -13.54 -8.88 5.53
N VAL A 189 -12.92 -7.70 5.59
CA VAL A 189 -12.14 -7.14 4.49
C VAL A 189 -10.80 -7.86 4.30
N ASN A 190 -10.06 -8.12 5.38
CA ASN A 190 -8.70 -8.65 5.28
C ASN A 190 -8.65 -10.15 4.99
N ASN A 191 -9.77 -10.86 5.12
CA ASN A 191 -9.88 -12.22 4.64
C ASN A 191 -10.45 -12.24 3.22
N ARG A 192 -9.57 -12.42 2.23
CA ARG A 192 -9.92 -12.37 0.80
C ARG A 192 -11.04 -13.34 0.41
N PHE A 193 -11.14 -14.52 1.03
CA PHE A 193 -12.20 -15.48 0.75
C PHE A 193 -13.55 -14.95 1.25
N ILE A 194 -13.60 -14.47 2.48
CA ILE A 194 -14.82 -13.89 3.06
C ILE A 194 -15.24 -12.65 2.25
N PHE A 195 -14.31 -11.75 1.97
CA PHE A 195 -14.57 -10.50 1.24
C PHE A 195 -15.14 -10.73 -0.17
N ARG A 196 -14.75 -11.83 -0.82
CA ARG A 196 -15.23 -12.17 -2.17
C ARG A 196 -16.51 -13.00 -2.15
N SER A 197 -16.76 -13.77 -1.09
CA SER A 197 -17.95 -14.65 -0.99
C SER A 197 -19.18 -13.93 -0.47
N ALA A 198 -19.02 -12.98 0.45
CA ALA A 198 -20.13 -12.20 0.97
C ALA A 198 -20.48 -11.04 0.01
N LYS A 199 -21.76 -10.77 -0.15
CA LYS A 199 -22.26 -9.68 -1.00
C LYS A 199 -21.75 -8.33 -0.50
N ASP A 200 -21.93 -8.08 0.78
CA ASP A 200 -21.55 -6.86 1.49
C ASP A 200 -21.27 -7.17 2.97
N PHE A 201 -20.98 -6.17 3.77
CA PHE A 201 -20.67 -6.34 5.19
C PHE A 201 -21.89 -6.82 6.01
N ASP A 202 -23.09 -6.39 5.67
CA ASP A 202 -24.33 -6.82 6.34
C ASP A 202 -24.62 -8.30 6.08
N ASP A 203 -24.40 -8.77 4.86
CA ASP A 203 -24.49 -10.18 4.50
C ASP A 203 -23.48 -11.03 5.30
N TYR A 204 -22.24 -10.54 5.42
CA TYR A 204 -21.22 -11.19 6.26
C TYR A 204 -21.65 -11.29 7.73
N LEU A 205 -22.21 -10.23 8.32
CA LEU A 205 -22.67 -10.23 9.71
C LEU A 205 -23.82 -11.23 9.94
N LYS A 206 -24.79 -11.27 9.02
CA LYS A 206 -25.93 -12.22 9.07
C LYS A 206 -25.47 -13.68 9.00
N ASN A 207 -24.54 -13.97 8.09
CA ASN A 207 -24.07 -15.35 7.84
C ASN A 207 -23.11 -15.85 8.91
N ARG A 208 -22.56 -14.97 9.73
CA ARG A 208 -21.62 -15.35 10.81
C ARG A 208 -22.31 -15.92 12.05
N GLY A 209 -23.61 -15.70 12.20
CA GLY A 209 -24.35 -16.14 13.39
C GLY A 209 -23.99 -15.38 14.66
N ASP A 210 -23.25 -14.28 14.54
CA ASP A 210 -22.98 -13.37 15.66
C ASP A 210 -24.27 -12.61 15.98
N ARG A 211 -25.02 -13.14 16.92
CA ARG A 211 -26.12 -12.39 17.56
C ARG A 211 -25.47 -11.20 18.26
N ILE A 212 -25.92 -10.02 17.89
CA ILE A 212 -25.61 -8.74 18.55
C ILE A 212 -26.04 -8.81 20.00
#